data_6b589759799c06e8a4a3dee844c67ca9
#
_entry.id   6b589759799c06e8a4a3dee844c67ca9
#
_cell.length_a   1.000
_cell.length_b   1.000
_cell.length_c   1.000
_cell.angle_alpha   90.00
_cell.angle_beta   90.00
_cell.angle_gamma   90.00
#
_symmetry.space_group_name_H-M   'P 1'
#
loop_
_entity.id
_entity.type
_entity.pdbx_description
1 polymer ?
#
loop_
_entity_poly.entity_id
_entity_poly.type
_entity_poly.pdbx_seq_one_letter_code
_entity_poly.pdbx_strand_id
1 'polypeptide(L)'
;MKTYLQFIFEVRTIRSKEDAEKMRQEKENPDDYVVRNKGGGHHHPILKDRLKGQQKRRSSVLKPITYQDLVNFGNRNLIPDSKKIAKKALNIERARKRTQKADAQRQSQDSGKQYDVDHIMPQMDKKKYTDRLHKIHPGDASDNRRVISQGENLRKGSKDLGDKKMTRARVISLAFQRGYEELERKKKGQIQA
;
A
#
# COMPACT_ATOMS: atom_id res chain seq x y z
N MET A 1 -24.46 9.79 -38.28
CA MET A 1 -24.45 9.73 -36.80
C MET A 1 -24.35 8.26 -36.36
N LYS A 2 -23.34 7.89 -35.56
CA LYS A 2 -23.30 6.54 -34.96
C LYS A 2 -24.36 6.45 -33.87
N THR A 3 -25.09 5.34 -33.84
CA THR A 3 -26.08 5.11 -32.78
C THR A 3 -25.41 4.89 -31.43
N TYR A 4 -26.08 5.18 -30.32
CA TYR A 4 -25.59 4.96 -28.96
C TYR A 4 -25.13 3.52 -28.71
N LEU A 5 -25.83 2.55 -29.33
CA LEU A 5 -25.44 1.13 -29.29
C LEU A 5 -24.13 0.85 -30.00
N GLN A 6 -23.86 1.47 -31.17
CA GLN A 6 -22.57 1.35 -31.86
C GLN A 6 -21.43 1.93 -31.00
N PHE A 7 -21.67 3.06 -30.32
CA PHE A 7 -20.70 3.66 -29.41
C PHE A 7 -20.42 2.75 -28.21
N ILE A 8 -21.42 2.12 -27.61
CA ILE A 8 -21.24 1.16 -26.49
C ILE A 8 -20.48 -0.09 -26.94
N PHE A 9 -20.75 -0.59 -28.15
CA PHE A 9 -20.03 -1.75 -28.71
C PHE A 9 -18.57 -1.43 -28.96
N GLU A 10 -18.24 -0.26 -29.52
CA GLU A 10 -16.85 0.18 -29.74
C GLU A 10 -16.07 0.38 -28.42
N VAL A 11 -16.71 0.83 -27.37
CA VAL A 11 -16.10 1.03 -26.05
C VAL A 11 -15.85 -0.29 -25.31
N ARG A 12 -16.61 -1.34 -25.64
CA ARG A 12 -16.53 -2.64 -24.95
C ARG A 12 -15.74 -3.71 -25.69
N THR A 13 -15.21 -3.43 -26.87
CA THR A 13 -14.34 -4.42 -27.55
C THR A 13 -13.09 -4.67 -26.72
N ILE A 14 -12.98 -5.91 -26.21
CA ILE A 14 -11.76 -6.39 -25.56
C ILE A 14 -10.67 -6.37 -26.61
N ARG A 15 -9.67 -5.52 -26.44
CA ARG A 15 -8.53 -5.45 -27.36
C ARG A 15 -7.54 -6.54 -27.01
N SER A 16 -7.26 -7.38 -27.98
CA SER A 16 -6.24 -8.41 -27.85
C SER A 16 -4.85 -7.76 -27.66
N LYS A 17 -3.86 -8.58 -27.31
CA LYS A 17 -2.47 -8.13 -27.22
C LYS A 17 -1.95 -7.74 -28.61
N GLU A 18 -2.35 -8.48 -29.64
CA GLU A 18 -1.98 -8.26 -31.04
C GLU A 18 -2.53 -6.92 -31.57
N ASP A 19 -3.80 -6.61 -31.29
CA ASP A 19 -4.39 -5.33 -31.68
C ASP A 19 -3.70 -4.15 -30.99
N ALA A 20 -3.38 -4.31 -29.71
CA ALA A 20 -2.67 -3.29 -28.95
C ALA A 20 -1.22 -3.11 -29.47
N GLU A 21 -0.58 -4.17 -29.96
CA GLU A 21 0.75 -4.11 -30.57
C GLU A 21 0.70 -3.39 -31.93
N LYS A 22 -0.30 -3.67 -32.79
CA LYS A 22 -0.55 -2.92 -34.01
C LYS A 22 -0.71 -1.43 -33.74
N MET A 23 -1.56 -1.07 -32.76
CA MET A 23 -1.73 0.32 -32.32
C MET A 23 -0.44 0.96 -31.79
N ARG A 24 0.46 0.17 -31.20
CA ARG A 24 1.78 0.64 -30.79
C ARG A 24 2.63 1.00 -31.99
N GLN A 25 2.64 0.15 -33.01
CA GLN A 25 3.40 0.36 -34.25
C GLN A 25 2.92 1.58 -35.06
N GLU A 26 1.63 1.94 -34.94
CA GLU A 26 1.06 3.14 -35.59
C GLU A 26 1.42 4.46 -34.89
N LYS A 27 2.15 4.40 -33.74
CA LYS A 27 2.61 5.62 -33.06
C LYS A 27 3.84 6.19 -33.73
N GLU A 28 3.99 7.51 -33.67
CA GLU A 28 5.13 8.25 -34.21
C GLU A 28 6.48 7.69 -33.73
N ASN A 29 6.56 7.32 -32.43
CA ASN A 29 7.72 6.66 -31.83
C ASN A 29 7.28 5.37 -31.10
N PRO A 30 7.14 4.23 -31.79
CA PRO A 30 6.65 2.98 -31.21
C PRO A 30 7.46 2.49 -30.00
N ASP A 31 8.76 2.76 -29.99
CA ASP A 31 9.66 2.33 -28.93
C ASP A 31 9.42 3.03 -27.57
N ASP A 32 8.78 4.19 -27.59
CA ASP A 32 8.38 4.89 -26.37
C ASP A 32 7.18 4.25 -25.66
N TYR A 33 6.51 3.31 -26.31
CA TYR A 33 5.32 2.66 -25.79
C TYR A 33 5.58 1.20 -25.40
N VAL A 34 4.82 0.72 -24.44
CA VAL A 34 4.75 -0.68 -24.05
C VAL A 34 3.29 -1.12 -23.96
N VAL A 35 2.98 -2.28 -24.49
CA VAL A 35 1.63 -2.87 -24.39
C VAL A 35 1.45 -3.49 -23.00
N ARG A 36 0.38 -3.09 -22.32
CA ARG A 36 0.00 -3.64 -21.00
C ARG A 36 -1.45 -4.05 -20.93
N ASN A 37 -1.69 -5.13 -20.20
CA ASN A 37 -3.03 -5.55 -19.80
C ASN A 37 -3.55 -4.58 -18.72
N LYS A 38 -4.73 -3.98 -18.95
CA LYS A 38 -5.44 -3.10 -18.00
C LYS A 38 -6.49 -3.82 -17.16
N GLY A 39 -6.56 -5.13 -17.26
CA GLY A 39 -7.59 -5.97 -16.62
C GLY A 39 -8.67 -6.41 -17.62
N GLY A 40 -9.34 -7.54 -17.32
CA GLY A 40 -10.38 -8.09 -18.19
C GLY A 40 -9.93 -8.47 -19.61
N GLY A 41 -8.65 -8.74 -19.81
CA GLY A 41 -8.10 -9.07 -21.15
C GLY A 41 -7.82 -7.85 -22.05
N HIS A 42 -8.12 -6.63 -21.61
CA HIS A 42 -7.87 -5.42 -22.39
C HIS A 42 -6.39 -5.03 -22.41
N HIS A 43 -5.81 -4.94 -23.59
CA HIS A 43 -4.44 -4.47 -23.80
C HIS A 43 -4.40 -3.08 -24.43
N HIS A 44 -3.44 -2.26 -23.99
CA HIS A 44 -3.24 -0.91 -24.53
C HIS A 44 -1.76 -0.52 -24.60
N PRO A 45 -1.32 0.21 -25.64
CA PRO A 45 -0.03 0.85 -25.65
C PRO A 45 -0.01 2.02 -24.66
N ILE A 46 1.00 2.06 -23.79
CA ILE A 46 1.18 3.10 -22.76
C ILE A 46 2.60 3.64 -22.86
N LEU A 47 2.76 4.95 -22.82
CA LEU A 47 4.07 5.62 -22.78
C LEU A 47 4.90 5.13 -21.59
N LYS A 48 6.14 4.72 -21.86
CA LYS A 48 7.08 4.21 -20.83
C LYS A 48 7.32 5.23 -19.71
N ASP A 49 7.41 6.51 -20.04
CA ASP A 49 7.63 7.58 -19.06
C ASP A 49 6.42 7.79 -18.14
N ARG A 50 5.20 7.61 -18.66
CA ARG A 50 3.99 7.62 -17.85
C ARG A 50 3.98 6.49 -16.82
N LEU A 51 4.53 5.32 -17.21
CA LEU A 51 4.67 4.18 -16.30
C LEU A 51 5.74 4.42 -15.24
N LYS A 52 6.90 4.96 -15.62
CA LYS A 52 7.96 5.34 -14.68
C LYS A 52 7.44 6.37 -13.66
N GLY A 53 6.71 7.39 -14.12
CA GLY A 53 6.08 8.38 -13.26
C GLY A 53 5.04 7.78 -12.31
N GLN A 54 4.23 6.82 -12.75
CA GLN A 54 3.27 6.10 -11.93
C GLN A 54 3.95 5.18 -10.91
N GLN A 55 5.00 4.47 -11.30
CA GLN A 55 5.80 3.63 -10.39
C GLN A 55 6.49 4.46 -9.30
N LYS A 56 7.08 5.60 -9.69
CA LYS A 56 7.73 6.52 -8.75
C LYS A 56 6.73 7.11 -7.75
N ARG A 57 5.52 7.49 -8.20
CA ARG A 57 4.45 7.98 -7.32
C ARG A 57 3.90 6.87 -6.40
N ARG A 58 3.69 5.66 -6.91
CA ARG A 58 3.27 4.50 -6.10
C ARG A 58 4.31 4.18 -5.03
N SER A 59 5.59 4.15 -5.38
CA SER A 59 6.66 3.84 -4.42
C SER A 59 6.76 4.87 -3.29
N SER A 60 6.45 6.16 -3.53
CA SER A 60 6.51 7.20 -2.52
C SER A 60 5.35 7.15 -1.52
N VAL A 61 4.15 6.78 -1.98
CA VAL A 61 2.94 6.70 -1.15
C VAL A 61 2.86 5.37 -0.38
N LEU A 62 3.37 4.29 -0.97
CA LEU A 62 3.27 2.93 -0.42
C LEU A 62 4.49 2.51 0.42
N LYS A 63 5.44 3.40 0.65
CA LYS A 63 6.64 3.05 1.41
C LYS A 63 6.27 2.55 2.81
N PRO A 64 6.74 1.36 3.19
CA PRO A 64 6.66 0.91 4.58
C PRO A 64 7.42 1.89 5.49
N ILE A 65 7.19 1.80 6.80
CA ILE A 65 8.01 2.51 7.78
C ILE A 65 9.45 2.02 7.64
N THR A 66 10.39 2.95 7.46
CA THR A 66 11.81 2.64 7.34
C THR A 66 12.54 2.82 8.67
N TYR A 67 13.72 2.21 8.79
CA TYR A 67 14.62 2.45 9.91
C TYR A 67 14.91 3.95 10.09
N GLN A 68 15.16 4.66 8.97
CA GLN A 68 15.48 6.08 9.00
C GLN A 68 14.31 6.94 9.46
N ASP A 69 13.06 6.59 9.11
CA ASP A 69 11.86 7.27 9.63
C ASP A 69 11.82 7.24 11.16
N LEU A 70 12.14 6.07 11.73
CA LEU A 70 12.13 5.86 13.18
C LEU A 70 13.30 6.57 13.88
N VAL A 71 14.51 6.51 13.30
CA VAL A 71 15.68 7.24 13.83
C VAL A 71 15.43 8.75 13.81
N ASN A 72 14.91 9.28 12.69
CA ASN A 72 14.59 10.69 12.56
C ASN A 72 13.51 11.12 13.55
N PHE A 73 12.54 10.28 13.83
CA PHE A 73 11.53 10.54 14.86
C PHE A 73 12.16 10.66 16.25
N GLY A 74 12.98 9.68 16.64
CA GLY A 74 13.65 9.68 17.93
C GLY A 74 14.58 10.90 18.12
N ASN A 75 15.38 11.22 17.10
CA ASN A 75 16.28 12.37 17.14
C ASN A 75 15.55 13.70 17.24
N ARG A 76 14.43 13.89 16.51
CA ARG A 76 13.61 15.11 16.60
C ARG A 76 12.99 15.31 17.98
N ASN A 77 12.73 14.24 18.70
CA ASN A 77 12.16 14.27 20.03
C ASN A 77 13.22 14.12 21.13
N LEU A 78 14.51 14.24 20.78
CA LEU A 78 15.65 14.16 21.69
C LEU A 78 15.67 12.89 22.57
N ILE A 79 15.17 11.78 22.03
CA ILE A 79 15.07 10.52 22.78
C ILE A 79 16.44 9.82 22.72
N PRO A 80 17.05 9.47 23.86
CA PRO A 80 18.30 8.74 23.90
C PRO A 80 18.12 7.34 23.28
N ASP A 81 19.21 6.73 22.83
CA ASP A 81 19.22 5.39 22.21
C ASP A 81 18.31 5.22 21.00
N SER A 82 17.91 6.32 20.31
CA SER A 82 17.00 6.32 19.16
C SER A 82 17.31 5.25 18.12
N LYS A 83 18.58 4.97 17.85
CA LYS A 83 19.00 3.91 16.90
C LYS A 83 18.64 2.51 17.39
N LYS A 84 18.84 2.21 18.68
CA LYS A 84 18.49 0.91 19.27
C LYS A 84 16.97 0.71 19.28
N ILE A 85 16.24 1.76 19.68
CA ILE A 85 14.77 1.78 19.70
C ILE A 85 14.24 1.58 18.27
N ALA A 86 14.75 2.30 17.29
CA ALA A 86 14.34 2.18 15.89
C ALA A 86 14.55 0.77 15.32
N LYS A 87 15.69 0.13 15.63
CA LYS A 87 15.94 -1.26 15.22
C LYS A 87 14.91 -2.23 15.82
N LYS A 88 14.60 -2.06 17.10
CA LYS A 88 13.61 -2.90 17.80
C LYS A 88 12.21 -2.65 17.24
N ALA A 89 11.82 -1.39 17.09
CA ALA A 89 10.53 -0.97 16.52
C ALA A 89 10.31 -1.57 15.12
N LEU A 90 11.33 -1.54 14.26
CA LEU A 90 11.23 -2.10 12.91
C LEU A 90 11.04 -3.63 12.93
N ASN A 91 11.69 -4.34 13.85
CA ASN A 91 11.50 -5.78 14.00
C ASN A 91 10.07 -6.12 14.46
N ILE A 92 9.55 -5.36 15.43
CA ILE A 92 8.16 -5.50 15.90
C ILE A 92 7.18 -5.23 14.75
N GLU A 93 7.40 -4.17 13.98
CA GLU A 93 6.56 -3.82 12.82
C GLU A 93 6.52 -4.95 11.78
N ARG A 94 7.68 -5.55 11.47
CA ARG A 94 7.78 -6.69 10.56
C ARG A 94 7.07 -7.93 11.12
N ALA A 95 7.24 -8.20 12.41
CA ALA A 95 6.56 -9.31 13.07
C ALA A 95 5.04 -9.14 13.00
N ARG A 96 4.50 -7.97 13.36
CA ARG A 96 3.07 -7.66 13.29
C ARG A 96 2.49 -7.90 11.89
N LYS A 97 3.20 -7.49 10.83
CA LYS A 97 2.75 -7.74 9.45
C LYS A 97 2.68 -9.23 9.11
N ARG A 98 3.67 -10.01 9.59
CA ARG A 98 3.67 -11.47 9.40
C ARG A 98 2.50 -12.12 10.14
N THR A 99 2.26 -11.72 11.39
CA THR A 99 1.13 -12.22 12.19
C THR A 99 -0.19 -11.92 11.50
N GLN A 100 -0.43 -10.69 11.05
CA GLN A 100 -1.65 -10.33 10.31
C GLN A 100 -1.87 -11.20 9.07
N LYS A 101 -0.80 -11.51 8.33
CA LYS A 101 -0.89 -12.41 7.17
C LYS A 101 -1.22 -13.85 7.58
N ALA A 102 -0.58 -14.34 8.63
CA ALA A 102 -0.83 -15.68 9.17
C ALA A 102 -2.27 -15.80 9.71
N ASP A 103 -2.77 -14.75 10.40
CA ASP A 103 -4.13 -14.72 10.91
C ASP A 103 -5.17 -14.76 9.78
N ALA A 104 -4.93 -14.01 8.69
CA ALA A 104 -5.81 -14.08 7.51
C ALA A 104 -5.85 -15.50 6.91
N GLN A 105 -4.70 -16.15 6.82
CA GLN A 105 -4.62 -17.54 6.33
C GLN A 105 -5.35 -18.51 7.26
N ARG A 106 -5.12 -18.40 8.57
CA ARG A 106 -5.80 -19.25 9.57
C ARG A 106 -7.31 -19.07 9.51
N GLN A 107 -7.79 -17.81 9.54
CA GLN A 107 -9.23 -17.54 9.45
C GLN A 107 -9.85 -18.06 8.15
N SER A 108 -9.09 -18.05 7.04
CA SER A 108 -9.54 -18.65 5.78
C SER A 108 -9.70 -20.16 5.88
N GLN A 109 -8.77 -20.84 6.54
CA GLN A 109 -8.81 -22.29 6.75
C GLN A 109 -9.95 -22.69 7.69
N ASP A 110 -10.09 -21.98 8.81
CA ASP A 110 -11.05 -22.32 9.86
C ASP A 110 -12.51 -22.08 9.41
N SER A 111 -12.75 -21.05 8.62
CA SER A 111 -14.10 -20.64 8.21
C SER A 111 -14.53 -21.14 6.84
N GLY A 112 -13.62 -21.67 6.04
CA GLY A 112 -13.86 -22.00 4.63
C GLY A 112 -14.12 -20.77 3.74
N LYS A 113 -13.96 -19.55 4.26
CA LYS A 113 -14.10 -18.29 3.53
C LYS A 113 -12.73 -17.66 3.34
N GLN A 114 -12.55 -16.95 2.23
CA GLN A 114 -11.29 -16.23 1.99
C GLN A 114 -11.22 -14.96 2.83
N TYR A 115 -10.10 -14.80 3.54
CA TYR A 115 -9.74 -13.59 4.28
C TYR A 115 -8.50 -12.95 3.69
N ASP A 116 -8.49 -11.61 3.68
CA ASP A 116 -7.40 -10.79 3.15
C ASP A 116 -6.88 -9.83 4.22
N VAL A 117 -5.65 -9.37 4.02
CA VAL A 117 -5.11 -8.23 4.78
C VAL A 117 -5.41 -6.95 4.00
N ASP A 118 -6.39 -6.21 4.49
CA ASP A 118 -6.84 -4.94 3.91
C ASP A 118 -6.12 -3.73 4.53
N HIS A 119 -6.06 -2.63 3.78
CA HIS A 119 -5.61 -1.33 4.28
C HIS A 119 -6.80 -0.49 4.73
N ILE A 120 -6.80 -0.06 5.99
CA ILE A 120 -7.86 0.79 6.58
C ILE A 120 -8.00 2.06 5.75
N MET A 121 -6.90 2.81 5.53
CA MET A 121 -6.83 3.86 4.50
C MET A 121 -6.37 3.24 3.19
N PRO A 122 -7.18 3.30 2.11
CA PRO A 122 -6.87 2.67 0.84
C PRO A 122 -5.60 3.23 0.20
N GLN A 123 -4.76 2.36 -0.34
CA GLN A 123 -3.54 2.76 -1.05
C GLN A 123 -3.80 3.45 -2.39
N MET A 124 -5.02 3.38 -2.92
CA MET A 124 -5.38 3.81 -4.27
C MET A 124 -6.13 5.13 -4.35
N ASP A 125 -6.43 5.79 -3.25
CA ASP A 125 -7.13 7.07 -3.27
C ASP A 125 -6.19 8.22 -3.66
N LYS A 126 -6.04 8.42 -4.98
CA LYS A 126 -5.15 9.42 -5.57
C LYS A 126 -5.52 10.87 -5.21
N LYS A 127 -6.82 11.17 -5.01
CA LYS A 127 -7.28 12.54 -4.73
C LYS A 127 -6.87 12.99 -3.35
N LYS A 128 -6.92 12.11 -2.37
CA LYS A 128 -6.47 12.42 -0.99
C LYS A 128 -4.95 12.51 -0.86
N TYR A 129 -4.17 11.96 -1.83
CA TYR A 129 -2.71 11.91 -1.76
C TYR A 129 -2.00 12.96 -2.62
N THR A 130 -2.69 13.63 -3.53
CA THR A 130 -2.12 14.69 -4.36
C THR A 130 -2.09 16.04 -3.65
N ASP A 131 -2.94 16.25 -2.66
CA ASP A 131 -2.88 17.44 -1.81
C ASP A 131 -1.79 17.32 -0.73
N ARG A 132 -1.54 18.38 0.00
CA ARG A 132 -0.59 18.43 1.14
C ARG A 132 -0.74 17.28 2.14
N LEU A 133 -1.82 16.51 2.04
CA LEU A 133 -2.16 15.33 2.84
C LEU A 133 -1.30 14.08 2.55
N HIS A 134 -0.54 14.02 1.46
CA HIS A 134 0.38 12.89 1.22
C HIS A 134 1.44 12.71 2.32
N LYS A 135 1.74 13.75 3.07
CA LYS A 135 2.61 13.69 4.26
C LYS A 135 1.97 12.96 5.44
N ILE A 136 0.68 12.73 5.36
CA ILE A 136 -0.17 12.21 6.43
C ILE A 136 -0.55 10.75 6.20
N HIS A 137 -0.32 10.21 4.99
CA HIS A 137 -0.72 8.85 4.66
C HIS A 137 0.13 7.80 5.41
N PRO A 138 -0.50 6.83 6.08
CA PRO A 138 0.21 5.81 6.85
C PRO A 138 0.97 4.79 5.98
N GLY A 139 0.73 4.74 4.68
CA GLY A 139 1.34 3.77 3.78
C GLY A 139 1.03 2.33 4.16
N ASP A 140 1.99 1.43 3.93
CA ASP A 140 1.90 0.03 4.32
C ASP A 140 2.44 -0.17 5.75
N ALA A 141 1.87 0.53 6.73
CA ALA A 141 2.15 0.31 8.15
C ALA A 141 1.20 -0.74 8.75
N SER A 142 1.66 -1.53 9.72
CA SER A 142 0.83 -2.57 10.36
C SER A 142 -0.43 -1.98 11.01
N ASP A 143 -0.35 -0.76 11.51
CA ASP A 143 -1.50 -0.05 12.10
C ASP A 143 -2.54 0.40 11.06
N ASN A 144 -2.17 0.48 9.78
CA ASN A 144 -3.09 0.73 8.67
C ASN A 144 -3.63 -0.55 8.04
N ARG A 145 -3.43 -1.70 8.65
CA ARG A 145 -3.82 -3.02 8.12
C ARG A 145 -4.74 -3.72 9.10
N ARG A 146 -5.68 -4.48 8.56
CA ARG A 146 -6.58 -5.35 9.30
C ARG A 146 -6.90 -6.59 8.50
N VAL A 147 -7.32 -7.65 9.18
CA VAL A 147 -7.82 -8.87 8.55
C VAL A 147 -9.33 -8.75 8.39
N ILE A 148 -9.82 -8.93 7.17
CA ILE A 148 -11.26 -8.90 6.85
C ILE A 148 -11.58 -9.99 5.82
N SER A 149 -12.86 -10.39 5.72
CA SER A 149 -13.28 -11.31 4.67
C SER A 149 -13.15 -10.67 3.29
N GLN A 150 -12.88 -11.48 2.26
CA GLN A 150 -12.80 -10.99 0.88
C GLN A 150 -14.09 -10.30 0.44
N GLY A 151 -15.25 -10.80 0.86
CA GLY A 151 -16.54 -10.19 0.56
C GLY A 151 -16.68 -8.78 1.15
N GLU A 152 -16.20 -8.55 2.38
CA GLU A 152 -16.15 -7.21 2.97
C GLU A 152 -15.15 -6.31 2.27
N ASN A 153 -13.97 -6.86 1.90
CA ASN A 153 -12.95 -6.12 1.17
C ASN A 153 -13.47 -5.64 -0.19
N LEU A 154 -14.18 -6.49 -0.92
CA LEU A 154 -14.83 -6.13 -2.19
C LEU A 154 -15.92 -5.07 -2.02
N ARG A 155 -16.77 -5.18 -0.99
CA ARG A 155 -17.81 -4.18 -0.68
C ARG A 155 -17.22 -2.84 -0.26
N LYS A 156 -16.14 -2.86 0.50
CA LYS A 156 -15.40 -1.65 0.88
C LYS A 156 -14.82 -0.95 -0.36
N GLY A 157 -14.22 -1.70 -1.28
CA GLY A 157 -13.51 -1.15 -2.43
C GLY A 157 -12.42 -0.17 -1.99
N SER A 158 -12.49 1.07 -2.50
CA SER A 158 -11.54 2.15 -2.15
C SER A 158 -12.02 3.06 -1.02
N LYS A 159 -13.10 2.71 -0.31
CA LYS A 159 -13.63 3.55 0.76
C LYS A 159 -12.71 3.53 1.98
N ASP A 160 -12.52 4.70 2.57
CA ASP A 160 -11.85 4.86 3.86
C ASP A 160 -12.84 4.49 4.96
N LEU A 161 -12.51 3.45 5.72
CA LEU A 161 -13.33 3.00 6.86
C LEU A 161 -12.73 3.39 8.21
N GLY A 162 -11.74 4.27 8.20
CA GLY A 162 -11.09 4.73 9.43
C GLY A 162 -11.86 5.88 10.09
N ASP A 163 -12.43 5.64 11.26
CA ASP A 163 -13.03 6.68 12.10
C ASP A 163 -12.01 7.69 12.64
N LYS A 164 -10.74 7.30 12.67
CA LYS A 164 -9.63 8.14 13.13
C LYS A 164 -8.65 8.36 11.99
N LYS A 165 -8.36 9.63 11.68
CA LYS A 165 -7.32 10.00 10.73
C LYS A 165 -5.98 9.39 11.15
N MET A 166 -5.64 8.25 10.56
CA MET A 166 -4.35 7.61 10.75
C MET A 166 -3.33 8.33 9.89
N THR A 167 -2.36 8.99 10.48
CA THR A 167 -1.30 9.71 9.76
C THR A 167 0.00 8.92 9.77
N ARG A 168 0.88 9.15 8.78
CA ARG A 168 2.21 8.51 8.77
C ARG A 168 3.01 8.89 10.02
N ALA A 169 2.92 10.13 10.49
CA ALA A 169 3.55 10.57 11.72
C ALA A 169 3.06 9.76 12.92
N ARG A 170 1.75 9.52 13.02
CA ARG A 170 1.16 8.75 14.10
C ARG A 170 1.62 7.27 14.07
N VAL A 171 1.65 6.62 12.92
CA VAL A 171 2.11 5.22 12.84
C VAL A 171 3.60 5.09 13.14
N ILE A 172 4.43 6.07 12.76
CA ILE A 172 5.85 6.13 13.14
C ILE A 172 5.98 6.27 14.67
N SER A 173 5.24 7.18 15.29
CA SER A 173 5.20 7.37 16.74
C SER A 173 4.80 6.09 17.47
N LEU A 174 3.71 5.44 17.06
CA LEU A 174 3.25 4.18 17.65
C LEU A 174 4.27 3.05 17.51
N ALA A 175 4.89 2.92 16.32
CA ALA A 175 5.93 1.91 16.11
C ALA A 175 7.17 2.18 16.98
N PHE A 176 7.57 3.43 17.09
CA PHE A 176 8.70 3.84 17.92
C PHE A 176 8.42 3.60 19.41
N GLN A 177 7.24 3.95 19.89
CA GLN A 177 6.79 3.70 21.25
C GLN A 177 6.86 2.21 21.61
N ARG A 178 6.36 1.31 20.76
CA ARG A 178 6.48 -0.15 20.97
C ARG A 178 7.92 -0.61 21.07
N GLY A 179 8.81 -0.03 20.25
CA GLY A 179 10.23 -0.32 20.32
C GLY A 179 10.85 0.11 21.66
N TYR A 180 10.46 1.27 22.14
CA TYR A 180 10.89 1.80 23.44
C TYR A 180 10.40 0.92 24.60
N GLU A 181 9.10 0.64 24.66
CA GLU A 181 8.49 -0.19 25.69
C GLU A 181 9.11 -1.59 25.78
N GLU A 182 9.42 -2.20 24.63
CA GLU A 182 10.06 -3.50 24.58
C GLU A 182 11.50 -3.46 25.08
N LEU A 183 12.24 -2.39 24.86
CA LEU A 183 13.58 -2.22 25.41
C LEU A 183 13.54 -2.00 26.90
N GLU A 184 12.62 -1.19 27.41
CA GLU A 184 12.45 -0.98 28.84
C GLU A 184 12.00 -2.25 29.57
N ARG A 185 11.10 -3.04 28.97
CA ARG A 185 10.71 -4.34 29.51
C ARG A 185 11.90 -5.28 29.65
N LYS A 186 12.79 -5.31 28.66
CA LYS A 186 14.02 -6.14 28.72
C LYS A 186 14.99 -5.68 29.78
N LYS A 187 15.19 -4.36 29.96
CA LYS A 187 16.03 -3.83 31.02
C LYS A 187 15.50 -4.24 32.41
N LYS A 188 14.18 -4.10 32.63
CA LYS A 188 13.54 -4.49 33.89
C LYS A 188 13.64 -6.01 34.14
N GLY A 189 13.47 -6.85 33.14
CA GLY A 189 13.64 -8.30 33.25
C GLY A 189 15.07 -8.76 33.51
N GLN A 190 16.08 -7.98 33.10
CA GLN A 190 17.50 -8.27 33.39
C GLN A 190 17.93 -7.82 34.79
N ILE A 191 17.19 -6.91 35.43
CA ILE A 191 17.47 -6.47 36.81
C ILE A 191 16.87 -7.43 37.83
N GLN A 192 15.88 -8.26 37.42
CA GLN A 192 15.22 -9.22 38.29
C GLN A 192 15.77 -10.65 38.22
N ALA A 193 16.75 -10.89 37.33
CA ALA A 193 17.44 -12.16 37.15
C ALA A 193 18.86 -12.08 37.70
#